data_46f43acb26007d7f6dae8ac4ecab9097
#
_entry.id   46f43acb26007d7f6dae8ac4ecab9097
#
_cell.length_a   1.000
_cell.length_b   1.000
_cell.length_c   1.000
_cell.angle_alpha   90.00
_cell.angle_beta   90.00
_cell.angle_gamma   90.00
#
_symmetry.space_group_name_H-M   'P 1'
#
loop_
_entity.id
_entity.type
_entity.pdbx_description
1 polymer ?
#
loop_
_entity_poly.entity_id
_entity_poly.type
_entity_poly.pdbx_seq_one_letter_code
_entity_poly.pdbx_strand_id
1 'polypeptide(L)'
;DHGQLSPMVEQVSERCGQTPENWLVDGGYPGHGQIDAVAESTTVYAPVPKAKDPKTDVHQPKAKDSPAVAQWRERMKSDEAKALYKDRAATAECVNALARNRGLHRLLVRGLKRVKGVALLFALAHNVMRAATLAPELVGLGTGTSAVPQTAG
;
A
#
# COMPACT_ATOMS: atom_id res chain seq x y z
N ASP A 1 6.23 3.97 13.13
CA ASP A 1 5.57 2.92 12.30
C ASP A 1 5.67 1.53 12.92
N HIS A 2 6.51 1.35 13.95
CA HIS A 2 6.58 0.09 14.69
C HIS A 2 5.22 -0.29 15.29
N GLY A 3 4.83 -1.55 15.17
CA GLY A 3 3.56 -2.07 15.70
C GLY A 3 2.31 -1.76 14.89
N GLN A 4 2.43 -1.14 13.71
CA GLN A 4 1.27 -0.77 12.89
C GLN A 4 0.93 -1.78 11.78
N LEU A 5 1.75 -2.81 11.57
CA LEU A 5 1.52 -3.78 10.49
C LEU A 5 0.22 -4.57 10.71
N SER A 6 0.05 -5.22 11.88
CA SER A 6 -1.15 -6.01 12.18
C SER A 6 -2.43 -5.16 12.18
N PRO A 7 -2.50 -3.99 12.86
CA PRO A 7 -3.67 -3.13 12.78
C PRO A 7 -4.01 -2.65 11.37
N MET A 8 -3.01 -2.44 10.51
CA MET A 8 -3.25 -2.04 9.12
C MET A 8 -3.80 -3.19 8.29
N VAL A 9 -3.29 -4.42 8.46
CA VAL A 9 -3.82 -5.60 7.79
C VAL A 9 -5.28 -5.82 8.17
N GLU A 10 -5.61 -5.78 9.46
CA GLU A 10 -6.97 -5.88 9.97
C GLU A 10 -7.89 -4.83 9.37
N GLN A 11 -7.47 -3.56 9.39
CA GLN A 11 -8.26 -2.45 8.85
C GLN A 11 -8.53 -2.58 7.35
N VAL A 12 -7.57 -3.06 6.56
CA VAL A 12 -7.76 -3.28 5.13
C VAL A 12 -8.69 -4.46 4.90
N SER A 13 -8.52 -5.56 5.64
CA SER A 13 -9.41 -6.72 5.57
C SER A 13 -10.86 -6.37 5.88
N GLU A 14 -11.10 -5.59 6.94
CA GLU A 14 -12.43 -5.11 7.31
C GLU A 14 -13.06 -4.22 6.24
N ARG A 15 -12.28 -3.31 5.64
CA ARG A 15 -12.81 -2.35 4.66
C ARG A 15 -13.00 -2.93 3.27
N CYS A 16 -12.13 -3.85 2.87
CA CYS A 16 -12.13 -4.44 1.54
C CYS A 16 -12.85 -5.79 1.48
N GLY A 17 -13.22 -6.37 2.64
CA GLY A 17 -13.85 -7.68 2.73
C GLY A 17 -12.91 -8.84 2.40
N GLN A 18 -11.62 -8.57 2.22
CA GLN A 18 -10.59 -9.57 1.92
C GLN A 18 -9.23 -9.10 2.41
N THR A 19 -8.39 -10.05 2.81
CA THR A 19 -6.98 -9.79 3.16
C THR A 19 -6.12 -9.92 1.90
N PRO A 20 -5.27 -8.93 1.58
CA PRO A 20 -4.30 -9.05 0.49
C PRO A 20 -3.35 -10.23 0.73
N GLU A 21 -3.12 -11.03 -0.31
CA GLU A 21 -2.17 -12.16 -0.25
C GLU A 21 -0.74 -11.68 0.05
N ASN A 22 -0.34 -10.58 -0.56
CA ASN A 22 1.00 -10.00 -0.42
C ASN A 22 0.93 -8.60 0.18
N TRP A 23 1.76 -8.34 1.19
CA TRP A 23 1.82 -7.07 1.90
C TRP A 23 3.21 -6.46 1.81
N LEU A 24 3.34 -5.40 1.01
CA LEU A 24 4.61 -4.73 0.76
C LEU A 24 4.73 -3.52 1.68
N VAL A 25 5.70 -3.54 2.60
CA VAL A 25 5.88 -2.47 3.59
C VAL A 25 7.31 -1.95 3.63
N ASP A 26 7.45 -0.73 4.14
CA ASP A 26 8.73 -0.10 4.39
C ASP A 26 9.51 -0.83 5.50
N GLY A 27 10.83 -0.71 5.49
CA GLY A 27 11.72 -1.33 6.49
C GLY A 27 11.50 -0.86 7.94
N GLY A 28 10.74 0.21 8.15
CA GLY A 28 10.34 0.68 9.48
C GLY A 28 9.13 -0.04 10.09
N TYR A 29 8.38 -0.83 9.30
CA TYR A 29 7.17 -1.53 9.77
C TYR A 29 7.41 -2.90 10.38
N PRO A 30 8.27 -3.79 9.81
CA PRO A 30 8.35 -5.16 10.27
C PRO A 30 9.18 -5.29 11.55
N GLY A 31 8.50 -5.41 12.68
CA GLY A 31 9.08 -6.08 13.85
C GLY A 31 8.82 -7.58 13.75
N HIS A 32 9.68 -8.43 14.31
CA HIS A 32 9.50 -9.88 14.24
C HIS A 32 8.12 -10.32 14.73
N GLY A 33 7.67 -9.82 15.89
CA GLY A 33 6.33 -10.11 16.40
C GLY A 33 5.18 -9.63 15.52
N GLN A 34 5.39 -8.62 14.69
CA GLN A 34 4.37 -8.15 13.72
C GLN A 34 4.31 -9.07 12.50
N ILE A 35 5.45 -9.62 12.06
CA ILE A 35 5.49 -10.63 11.00
C ILE A 35 4.76 -11.89 11.48
N ASP A 36 5.04 -12.32 12.71
CA ASP A 36 4.38 -13.49 13.31
C ASP A 36 2.86 -13.30 13.42
N ALA A 37 2.42 -12.11 13.83
CA ALA A 37 1.01 -11.82 14.03
C ALA A 37 0.17 -11.87 12.73
N VAL A 38 0.78 -11.66 11.57
CA VAL A 38 0.06 -11.66 10.28
C VAL A 38 0.41 -12.85 9.38
N ALA A 39 1.30 -13.74 9.83
CA ALA A 39 1.86 -14.82 9.00
C ALA A 39 0.82 -15.79 8.44
N GLU A 40 -0.30 -16.00 9.16
CA GLU A 40 -1.39 -16.87 8.70
C GLU A 40 -2.32 -16.21 7.70
N SER A 41 -2.34 -14.89 7.65
CA SER A 41 -3.29 -14.13 6.84
C SER A 41 -2.68 -13.50 5.59
N THR A 42 -1.38 -13.17 5.61
CA THR A 42 -0.72 -12.49 4.48
C THR A 42 0.78 -12.73 4.46
N THR A 43 1.36 -12.62 3.27
CA THR A 43 2.80 -12.73 3.05
C THR A 43 3.45 -11.34 3.07
N VAL A 44 4.34 -11.11 4.05
CA VAL A 44 5.02 -9.82 4.21
C VAL A 44 6.28 -9.74 3.35
N TYR A 45 6.40 -8.66 2.58
CA TYR A 45 7.59 -8.26 1.83
C TYR A 45 8.12 -6.94 2.40
N ALA A 46 9.28 -7.00 3.03
CA ALA A 46 9.94 -5.83 3.62
C ALA A 46 11.45 -6.03 3.63
N PRO A 47 12.25 -4.96 3.52
CA PRO A 47 13.70 -5.08 3.56
C PRO A 47 14.18 -5.69 4.87
N VAL A 48 15.07 -6.66 4.78
CA VAL A 48 15.75 -7.19 5.96
C VAL A 48 16.77 -6.15 6.44
N PRO A 49 16.76 -5.77 7.72
CA PRO A 49 17.72 -4.80 8.25
C PRO A 49 19.16 -5.23 8.01
N LYS A 50 20.01 -4.27 7.63
CA LYS A 50 21.42 -4.51 7.39
C LYS A 50 22.11 -4.96 8.69
N ALA A 51 23.02 -5.92 8.59
CA ALA A 51 23.89 -6.28 9.70
C ALA A 51 24.91 -5.16 9.98
N LYS A 52 25.40 -5.12 11.21
CA LYS A 52 26.54 -4.25 11.56
C LYS A 52 27.84 -4.69 10.86
N ASP A 53 28.04 -5.99 10.73
CA ASP A 53 29.15 -6.57 9.99
C ASP A 53 28.71 -6.86 8.54
N PRO A 54 29.36 -6.25 7.52
CA PRO A 54 29.04 -6.46 6.11
C PRO A 54 29.19 -7.91 5.62
N LYS A 55 29.95 -8.73 6.34
CA LYS A 55 30.17 -10.15 6.01
C LYS A 55 29.00 -11.06 6.42
N THR A 56 28.10 -10.55 7.26
CA THR A 56 26.96 -11.33 7.76
C THR A 56 25.84 -11.38 6.71
N ASP A 57 25.48 -12.58 6.24
CA ASP A 57 24.28 -12.75 5.39
C ASP A 57 23.03 -12.55 6.26
N VAL A 58 22.35 -11.41 6.06
CA VAL A 58 21.16 -11.03 6.81
C VAL A 58 19.93 -11.86 6.46
N HIS A 59 19.98 -12.56 5.33
CA HIS A 59 18.88 -13.38 4.83
C HIS A 59 18.91 -14.81 5.39
N GLN A 60 19.96 -15.20 6.07
CA GLN A 60 19.99 -16.49 6.76
C GLN A 60 19.11 -16.45 8.02
N PRO A 61 18.29 -17.49 8.25
CA PRO A 61 17.56 -17.68 9.50
C PRO A 61 18.49 -17.66 10.70
N LYS A 62 18.07 -17.05 11.79
CA LYS A 62 18.82 -17.00 13.06
C LYS A 62 18.18 -17.96 14.07
N ALA A 63 18.97 -18.44 15.01
CA ALA A 63 18.50 -19.41 16.02
C ALA A 63 17.32 -18.91 16.89
N LYS A 64 17.09 -17.61 16.95
CA LYS A 64 15.97 -16.99 17.70
C LYS A 64 14.83 -16.53 16.81
N ASP A 65 14.91 -16.73 15.50
CA ASP A 65 13.83 -16.36 14.60
C ASP A 65 12.68 -17.39 14.72
N SER A 66 11.46 -16.91 14.69
CA SER A 66 10.29 -17.76 14.52
C SER A 66 10.26 -18.36 13.12
N PRO A 67 9.45 -19.40 12.85
CA PRO A 67 9.29 -19.94 11.51
C PRO A 67 8.89 -18.89 10.47
N ALA A 68 7.99 -17.96 10.81
CA ALA A 68 7.53 -16.91 9.91
C ALA A 68 8.63 -15.89 9.61
N VAL A 69 9.42 -15.50 10.60
CA VAL A 69 10.57 -14.59 10.44
C VAL A 69 11.68 -15.27 9.62
N ALA A 70 11.95 -16.54 9.86
CA ALA A 70 12.93 -17.31 9.08
C ALA A 70 12.53 -17.35 7.58
N GLN A 71 11.28 -17.71 7.29
CA GLN A 71 10.74 -17.69 5.93
C GLN A 71 10.76 -16.31 5.28
N TRP A 72 10.46 -15.25 6.03
CA TRP A 72 10.57 -13.87 5.54
C TRP A 72 12.00 -13.53 5.11
N ARG A 73 13.02 -13.89 5.90
CA ARG A 73 14.43 -13.65 5.55
C ARG A 73 14.81 -14.37 4.28
N GLU A 74 14.50 -15.66 4.18
CA GLU A 74 14.80 -16.47 3.00
C GLU A 74 14.08 -15.96 1.76
N ARG A 75 12.80 -15.62 1.87
CA ARG A 75 12.00 -15.04 0.78
C ARG A 75 12.64 -13.77 0.23
N MET A 76 13.05 -12.85 1.10
CA MET A 76 13.65 -11.57 0.69
C MET A 76 15.04 -11.70 0.05
N LYS A 77 15.64 -12.90 0.06
CA LYS A 77 16.86 -13.21 -0.69
C LYS A 77 16.57 -13.44 -2.17
N SER A 78 15.40 -13.96 -2.51
CA SER A 78 15.04 -14.32 -3.89
C SER A 78 14.92 -13.10 -4.81
N ASP A 79 15.19 -13.31 -6.09
CA ASP A 79 15.10 -12.23 -7.08
C ASP A 79 13.65 -11.90 -7.42
N GLU A 80 12.73 -12.86 -7.31
CA GLU A 80 11.29 -12.65 -7.43
C GLU A 80 10.78 -11.70 -6.34
N ALA A 81 11.17 -11.92 -5.09
CA ALA A 81 10.77 -11.05 -3.99
C ALA A 81 11.34 -9.62 -4.13
N LYS A 82 12.58 -9.50 -4.63
CA LYS A 82 13.20 -8.19 -4.92
C LYS A 82 12.47 -7.47 -6.06
N ALA A 83 12.10 -8.20 -7.12
CA ALA A 83 11.34 -7.65 -8.25
C ALA A 83 9.96 -7.16 -7.77
N LEU A 84 9.21 -8.00 -7.05
CA LEU A 84 7.92 -7.64 -6.48
C LEU A 84 8.03 -6.42 -5.54
N TYR A 85 9.05 -6.41 -4.68
CA TYR A 85 9.24 -5.30 -3.75
C TYR A 85 9.61 -3.98 -4.45
N LYS A 86 10.27 -4.02 -5.60
CA LYS A 86 10.60 -2.84 -6.39
C LYS A 86 9.36 -2.08 -6.86
N ASP A 87 8.27 -2.79 -7.15
CA ASP A 87 7.01 -2.19 -7.60
C ASP A 87 6.31 -1.38 -6.50
N ARG A 88 6.69 -1.60 -5.22
CA ARG A 88 6.19 -0.83 -4.08
C ARG A 88 6.41 0.68 -4.27
N ALA A 89 7.58 1.10 -4.73
CA ALA A 89 7.90 2.52 -4.90
C ALA A 89 6.93 3.19 -5.88
N ALA A 90 6.66 2.53 -7.01
CA ALA A 90 5.73 3.04 -8.01
C ALA A 90 4.29 3.16 -7.50
N THR A 91 3.87 2.26 -6.60
CA THR A 91 2.49 2.22 -6.10
C THR A 91 2.29 3.11 -4.87
N ALA A 92 3.12 2.94 -3.84
CA ALA A 92 2.94 3.64 -2.55
C ALA A 92 3.28 5.13 -2.63
N GLU A 93 4.31 5.49 -3.41
CA GLU A 93 4.75 6.88 -3.53
C GLU A 93 3.90 7.69 -4.50
N CYS A 94 3.27 7.04 -5.48
CA CYS A 94 2.45 7.71 -6.49
C CYS A 94 1.29 8.51 -5.86
N VAL A 95 0.54 7.95 -4.92
CA VAL A 95 -0.58 8.63 -4.26
C VAL A 95 -0.10 9.87 -3.50
N ASN A 96 1.02 9.75 -2.77
CA ASN A 96 1.61 10.86 -2.02
C ASN A 96 2.15 11.96 -2.96
N ALA A 97 2.80 11.58 -4.06
CA ALA A 97 3.28 12.52 -5.08
C ALA A 97 2.11 13.25 -5.74
N LEU A 98 1.05 12.55 -6.13
CA LEU A 98 -0.17 13.16 -6.68
C LEU A 98 -0.85 14.09 -5.69
N ALA A 99 -0.92 13.72 -4.41
CA ALA A 99 -1.47 14.58 -3.37
C ALA A 99 -0.64 15.87 -3.21
N ARG A 100 0.69 15.76 -3.19
CA ARG A 100 1.59 16.92 -3.15
C ARG A 100 1.43 17.83 -4.37
N ASN A 101 1.38 17.27 -5.57
CA ASN A 101 1.18 18.03 -6.81
C ASN A 101 -0.16 18.78 -6.85
N ARG A 102 -1.15 18.28 -6.07
CA ARG A 102 -2.47 18.90 -5.90
C ARG A 102 -2.57 19.80 -4.67
N GLY A 103 -1.45 20.17 -4.06
CA GLY A 103 -1.39 21.12 -2.95
C GLY A 103 -1.34 20.51 -1.54
N LEU A 104 -1.41 19.19 -1.37
CA LEU A 104 -1.27 18.53 -0.04
C LEU A 104 0.21 18.39 0.35
N HIS A 105 0.98 19.45 0.25
CA HIS A 105 2.35 19.50 0.74
C HIS A 105 2.46 20.13 2.14
N ARG A 106 1.41 20.82 2.58
CA ARG A 106 1.33 21.44 3.90
C ARG A 106 -0.10 21.40 4.43
N LEU A 107 -0.25 20.89 5.64
CA LEU A 107 -1.53 20.92 6.35
C LEU A 107 -1.66 22.26 7.07
N LEU A 108 -2.65 23.06 6.70
CA LEU A 108 -2.95 24.39 7.29
C LEU A 108 -3.85 24.29 8.52
N VAL A 109 -4.11 23.06 9.00
CA VAL A 109 -4.97 22.78 10.16
C VAL A 109 -4.19 22.03 11.24
N ARG A 110 -4.60 22.21 12.50
CA ARG A 110 -4.02 21.53 13.66
C ARG A 110 -5.04 20.63 14.32
N GLY A 111 -4.55 19.57 14.95
CA GLY A 111 -5.33 18.58 15.68
C GLY A 111 -5.78 17.41 14.80
N LEU A 112 -5.75 16.21 15.36
CA LEU A 112 -5.98 14.95 14.66
C LEU A 112 -7.31 14.92 13.88
N LYS A 113 -8.38 15.39 14.48
CA LYS A 113 -9.72 15.42 13.85
C LYS A 113 -9.73 16.24 12.56
N ARG A 114 -9.13 17.44 12.58
CA ARG A 114 -9.09 18.33 11.40
C ARG A 114 -8.15 17.80 10.33
N VAL A 115 -6.97 17.30 10.72
CA VAL A 115 -6.01 16.67 9.81
C VAL A 115 -6.64 15.46 9.12
N LYS A 116 -7.33 14.60 9.88
CA LYS A 116 -8.08 13.45 9.32
C LYS A 116 -9.16 13.92 8.33
N GLY A 117 -9.90 14.98 8.64
CA GLY A 117 -10.89 15.55 7.73
C GLY A 117 -10.29 16.01 6.40
N VAL A 118 -9.17 16.74 6.43
CA VAL A 118 -8.46 17.16 5.22
C VAL A 118 -7.96 15.96 4.42
N ALA A 119 -7.34 14.97 5.07
CA ALA A 119 -6.85 13.76 4.40
C ALA A 119 -7.99 12.98 3.73
N LEU A 120 -9.15 12.87 4.37
CA LEU A 120 -10.33 12.20 3.80
C LEU A 120 -10.88 12.94 2.58
N LEU A 121 -10.93 14.28 2.61
CA LEU A 121 -11.35 15.09 1.45
C LEU A 121 -10.38 14.91 0.27
N PHE A 122 -9.08 14.87 0.52
CA PHE A 122 -8.10 14.58 -0.53
C PHE A 122 -8.26 13.16 -1.09
N ALA A 123 -8.48 12.16 -0.23
CA ALA A 123 -8.73 10.80 -0.66
C ALA A 123 -10.01 10.70 -1.52
N LEU A 124 -11.09 11.36 -1.12
CA LEU A 124 -12.33 11.43 -1.89
C LEU A 124 -12.10 12.06 -3.26
N ALA A 125 -11.47 13.24 -3.29
CA ALA A 125 -11.17 13.94 -4.55
C ALA A 125 -10.28 13.08 -5.47
N HIS A 126 -9.26 12.41 -4.91
CA HIS A 126 -8.41 11.49 -5.65
C HIS A 126 -9.23 10.35 -6.28
N ASN A 127 -10.09 9.71 -5.49
CA ASN A 127 -10.91 8.58 -5.95
C ASN A 127 -11.91 9.02 -7.06
N VAL A 128 -12.54 10.17 -6.90
CA VAL A 128 -13.44 10.73 -7.94
C VAL A 128 -12.67 10.99 -9.23
N MET A 129 -11.48 11.59 -9.15
CA MET A 129 -10.66 11.84 -10.34
C MET A 129 -10.15 10.55 -10.99
N ARG A 130 -9.84 9.54 -10.19
CA ARG A 130 -9.48 8.20 -10.72
C ARG A 130 -10.67 7.52 -11.37
N ALA A 131 -11.84 7.57 -10.77
CA ALA A 131 -13.09 7.05 -11.36
C ALA A 131 -13.39 7.76 -12.68
N ALA A 132 -13.31 9.09 -12.73
CA ALA A 132 -13.51 9.85 -13.96
C ALA A 132 -12.54 9.47 -15.09
N THR A 133 -11.33 8.99 -14.74
CA THR A 133 -10.32 8.55 -15.72
C THR A 133 -10.50 7.09 -16.16
N LEU A 134 -10.82 6.20 -15.21
CA LEU A 134 -10.82 4.76 -15.43
C LEU A 134 -12.21 4.20 -15.77
N ALA A 135 -13.24 4.83 -15.26
CA ALA A 135 -14.63 4.43 -15.40
C ALA A 135 -15.55 5.67 -15.36
N PRO A 136 -15.48 6.53 -16.41
CA PRO A 136 -16.20 7.81 -16.45
C PRO A 136 -17.71 7.65 -16.27
N GLU A 137 -18.28 6.51 -16.63
CA GLU A 137 -19.67 6.18 -16.44
C GLU A 137 -20.09 6.15 -14.96
N LEU A 138 -19.18 5.78 -14.03
CA LEU A 138 -19.48 5.72 -12.59
C LEU A 138 -19.65 7.10 -11.96
N VAL A 139 -19.13 8.14 -12.59
CA VAL A 139 -19.20 9.54 -12.12
C VAL A 139 -20.10 10.40 -13.02
N GLY A 140 -20.93 9.77 -13.87
CA GLY A 140 -21.85 10.46 -14.75
C GLY A 140 -21.20 11.20 -15.93
N LEU A 141 -19.92 10.92 -16.20
CA LEU A 141 -19.17 11.46 -17.33
C LEU A 141 -19.15 10.51 -18.53
N GLY A 142 -20.06 9.55 -18.57
CA GLY A 142 -20.23 8.66 -19.72
C GLY A 142 -20.42 9.49 -20.99
N THR A 143 -19.70 9.13 -22.04
CA THR A 143 -19.89 9.71 -23.37
C THR A 143 -21.36 9.48 -23.79
N GLY A 144 -22.16 10.52 -23.67
CA GLY A 144 -23.49 10.53 -24.30
C GLY A 144 -23.26 10.34 -25.78
N THR A 145 -23.42 9.11 -26.24
CA THR A 145 -23.62 8.84 -27.65
C THR A 145 -25.02 9.42 -27.97
N SER A 146 -25.02 10.69 -28.33
CA SER A 146 -26.22 11.26 -28.96
C SER A 146 -26.42 10.46 -30.25
N ALA A 147 -27.30 9.51 -30.19
CA ALA A 147 -27.89 8.91 -31.40
C ALA A 147 -28.53 10.05 -32.18
N VAL A 148 -27.85 10.50 -33.23
CA VAL A 148 -28.42 11.38 -34.23
C VAL A 148 -29.59 10.58 -34.86
N PRO A 149 -30.85 11.02 -34.76
CA PRO A 149 -31.92 10.34 -35.45
C PRO A 149 -31.64 10.47 -36.94
N GLN A 150 -31.40 9.36 -37.61
CA GLN A 150 -31.44 9.32 -39.07
C GLN A 150 -32.89 9.61 -39.50
N THR A 151 -33.12 10.83 -39.95
CA THR A 151 -34.35 11.14 -40.71
C THR A 151 -34.25 10.41 -42.04
N ALA A 152 -35.07 9.37 -42.16
CA ALA A 152 -35.34 8.76 -43.46
C ALA A 152 -36.05 9.79 -44.36
N GLY A 153 -35.43 10.11 -45.49
CA GLY A 153 -36.02 10.77 -46.62
C GLY A 153 -36.23 9.75 -47.77
#